data_24c3202e03553c6c5afb120f36ed14ca
#
_entry.id   24c3202e03553c6c5afb120f36ed14ca
#
_cell.length_a   1.000
_cell.length_b   1.000
_cell.length_c   1.000
_cell.angle_alpha   90.00
_cell.angle_beta   90.00
_cell.angle_gamma   90.00
#
_symmetry.space_group_name_H-M   'P 1'
#
loop_
_entity.id
_entity.type
_entity.pdbx_description
1 polymer ?
#
loop_
_entity_poly.entity_id
_entity_poly.type
_entity_poly.pdbx_seq_one_letter_code
_entity_poly.pdbx_strand_id
1 'polypeptide(L)'
;MTTVQQLYEAMQRIAPLELAEHWDNPGLLVDCAGEVTRVLVTLDITPEVVAEAAAKHCEAIVAHHPVIFDPLKKLGPQDVPFQLVRAGISAICMHTLSLIHI
;
A
#
# COMPACT_ATOMS: atom_id res chain seq x y z
N MET A 1 13.58 0.25 14.92
CA MET A 1 13.26 -0.21 13.57
C MET A 1 11.77 -0.07 13.32
N THR A 2 11.38 0.30 12.10
CA THR A 2 9.98 0.56 11.79
C THR A 2 9.32 -0.70 11.24
N THR A 3 8.19 -1.08 11.83
CA THR A 3 7.39 -2.19 11.32
C THR A 3 6.32 -1.66 10.38
N VAL A 4 5.68 -2.58 9.61
CA VAL A 4 4.55 -2.22 8.76
C VAL A 4 3.46 -1.54 9.58
N GLN A 5 3.15 -2.07 10.75
CA GLN A 5 2.12 -1.50 11.61
C GLN A 5 2.47 -0.10 12.07
N GLN A 6 3.74 0.13 12.44
CA GLN A 6 4.18 1.47 12.86
C GLN A 6 4.13 2.46 11.70
N LEU A 7 4.50 2.01 10.49
CA LEU A 7 4.39 2.86 9.30
C LEU A 7 2.93 3.26 9.08
N TYR A 8 2.02 2.29 9.14
CA TYR A 8 0.60 2.55 8.93
C TYR A 8 0.07 3.54 9.97
N GLU A 9 0.43 3.37 11.23
CA GLU A 9 0.02 4.27 12.30
C GLU A 9 0.53 5.69 12.07
N ALA A 10 1.78 5.82 11.60
CA ALA A 10 2.35 7.12 11.29
C ALA A 10 1.59 7.78 10.13
N MET A 11 1.26 7.01 9.10
CA MET A 11 0.52 7.53 7.96
C MET A 11 -0.89 7.95 8.36
N GLN A 12 -1.53 7.23 9.27
CA GLN A 12 -2.86 7.61 9.77
C GLN A 12 -2.84 8.95 10.50
N ARG A 13 -1.76 9.27 11.20
CA ARG A 13 -1.65 10.56 11.86
C ARG A 13 -1.55 11.71 10.86
N ILE A 14 -0.99 11.44 9.68
CA ILE A 14 -0.88 12.44 8.62
C ILE A 14 -2.20 12.61 7.88
N ALA A 15 -2.88 11.49 7.57
CA ALA A 15 -4.12 11.48 6.80
C ALA A 15 -5.08 10.43 7.37
N PRO A 16 -5.86 10.80 8.41
CA PRO A 16 -6.77 9.85 9.07
C PRO A 16 -7.78 9.23 8.11
N LEU A 17 -8.13 7.96 8.36
CA LEU A 17 -9.09 7.23 7.54
C LEU A 17 -10.47 7.89 7.49
N GLU A 18 -10.85 8.58 8.56
CA GLU A 18 -12.14 9.26 8.65
C GLU A 18 -12.31 10.39 7.63
N LEU A 19 -11.22 10.80 6.97
CA LEU A 19 -11.29 11.80 5.90
C LEU A 19 -11.62 11.17 4.55
N ALA A 20 -11.62 9.85 4.47
CA ALA A 20 -11.87 9.17 3.21
C ALA A 20 -13.36 9.16 2.86
N GLU A 21 -13.65 9.16 1.56
CA GLU A 21 -15.03 9.02 1.09
C GLU A 21 -15.50 7.59 1.33
N HIS A 22 -16.82 7.41 1.51
CA HIS A 22 -17.39 6.10 1.86
C HIS A 22 -17.20 5.04 0.76
N TRP A 23 -17.02 5.47 -0.50
CA TRP A 23 -16.78 4.57 -1.63
C TRP A 23 -15.31 4.18 -1.78
N ASP A 24 -14.46 4.78 -0.98
CA ASP A 24 -13.02 4.58 -1.02
C ASP A 24 -12.63 3.37 -0.18
N ASN A 25 -11.42 2.87 -0.41
CA ASN A 25 -10.89 1.76 0.40
C ASN A 25 -9.47 2.09 0.85
N PRO A 26 -9.33 3.06 1.76
CA PRO A 26 -8.01 3.40 2.28
C PRO A 26 -7.57 2.43 3.37
N GLY A 27 -6.30 2.52 3.73
CA GLY A 27 -5.75 1.79 4.85
C GLY A 27 -4.69 0.79 4.46
N LEU A 28 -4.37 -0.10 5.40
CA LEU A 28 -3.40 -1.16 5.19
C LEU A 28 -4.10 -2.33 4.51
N LEU A 29 -4.00 -2.41 3.19
CA LEU A 29 -4.77 -3.36 2.39
C LEU A 29 -4.06 -4.70 2.21
N VAL A 30 -2.73 -4.68 2.15
CA VAL A 30 -1.92 -5.90 2.09
C VAL A 30 -0.90 -5.80 3.21
N ASP A 31 -0.98 -6.70 4.17
CA ASP A 31 -0.10 -6.70 5.34
C ASP A 31 0.78 -7.94 5.29
N CYS A 32 2.05 -7.74 4.95
CA CYS A 32 3.04 -8.80 4.95
C CYS A 32 3.85 -8.81 6.26
N ALA A 33 3.52 -7.91 7.17
CA ALA A 33 4.20 -7.75 8.46
C ALA A 33 5.70 -7.47 8.30
N GLY A 34 6.43 -7.42 9.40
CA GLY A 34 7.88 -7.27 9.36
C GLY A 34 8.34 -5.83 9.41
N GLU A 35 9.65 -5.67 9.24
CA GLU A 35 10.30 -4.37 9.32
C GLU A 35 10.31 -3.67 7.97
N VAL A 36 10.22 -2.34 7.99
CA VAL A 36 10.23 -1.53 6.79
C VAL A 36 11.39 -0.54 6.88
N THR A 37 12.30 -0.60 5.92
CA THR A 37 13.39 0.35 5.80
C THR A 37 13.26 1.22 4.58
N ARG A 38 12.56 0.75 3.54
CA ARG A 38 12.35 1.49 2.31
C ARG A 38 10.88 1.44 1.91
N VAL A 39 10.36 2.59 1.50
CA VAL A 39 8.97 2.74 1.07
C VAL A 39 8.97 3.37 -0.31
N LEU A 40 8.15 2.82 -1.21
CA LEU A 40 7.92 3.41 -2.52
C LEU A 40 6.56 4.12 -2.48
N VAL A 41 6.52 5.36 -2.95
CA VAL A 41 5.29 6.15 -3.00
C VAL A 41 4.86 6.28 -4.46
N THR A 42 3.59 6.01 -4.73
CA THR A 42 3.08 6.02 -6.10
C THR A 42 1.60 6.40 -6.11
N LEU A 43 1.07 6.74 -7.28
CA LEU A 43 -0.36 6.95 -7.44
C LEU A 43 -1.10 5.63 -7.51
N ASP A 44 -0.63 4.72 -8.34
CA ASP A 44 -1.25 3.41 -8.56
C ASP A 44 -0.23 2.30 -8.37
N ILE A 45 -0.67 1.19 -7.80
CA ILE A 45 0.19 0.01 -7.69
C ILE A 45 -0.11 -0.90 -8.88
N THR A 46 0.81 -0.91 -9.83
CA THR A 46 0.75 -1.74 -11.03
C THR A 46 1.77 -2.88 -10.91
N PRO A 47 1.70 -3.92 -11.79
CA PRO A 47 2.73 -4.96 -11.78
C PRO A 47 4.14 -4.37 -11.95
N GLU A 48 4.29 -3.34 -12.76
CA GLU A 48 5.58 -2.67 -12.97
C GLU A 48 6.07 -2.01 -11.69
N VAL A 49 5.16 -1.40 -10.92
CA VAL A 49 5.51 -0.76 -9.65
C VAL A 49 5.92 -1.81 -8.62
N VAL A 50 5.23 -2.96 -8.58
CA VAL A 50 5.61 -4.06 -7.69
C VAL A 50 7.02 -4.55 -8.03
N ALA A 51 7.30 -4.72 -9.33
CA ALA A 51 8.62 -5.15 -9.78
C ALA A 51 9.70 -4.12 -9.40
N GLU A 52 9.40 -2.84 -9.55
CA GLU A 52 10.34 -1.77 -9.17
C GLU A 52 10.61 -1.79 -7.67
N ALA A 53 9.56 -1.92 -6.86
CA ALA A 53 9.71 -1.96 -5.41
C ALA A 53 10.56 -3.17 -4.99
N ALA A 54 10.32 -4.32 -5.61
CA ALA A 54 11.10 -5.52 -5.32
C ALA A 54 12.57 -5.33 -5.71
N ALA A 55 12.83 -4.75 -6.88
CA ALA A 55 14.19 -4.52 -7.35
C ALA A 55 14.95 -3.54 -6.46
N LYS A 56 14.23 -2.58 -5.87
CA LYS A 56 14.82 -1.58 -4.97
C LYS A 56 14.80 -2.00 -3.51
N HIS A 57 14.36 -3.22 -3.23
CA HIS A 57 14.28 -3.79 -1.87
C HIS A 57 13.38 -2.97 -0.94
N CYS A 58 12.25 -2.49 -1.47
CA CYS A 58 11.24 -1.83 -0.66
C CYS A 58 10.34 -2.88 -0.02
N GLU A 59 10.01 -2.70 1.26
CA GLU A 59 9.13 -3.61 1.98
C GLU A 59 7.69 -3.12 2.01
N ALA A 60 7.44 -1.88 1.59
CA ALA A 60 6.09 -1.31 1.59
C ALA A 60 5.92 -0.34 0.44
N ILE A 61 4.67 -0.22 -0.03
CA ILE A 61 4.29 0.77 -1.03
C ILE A 61 3.13 1.57 -0.43
N VAL A 62 3.23 2.89 -0.50
CA VAL A 62 2.14 3.79 -0.13
C VAL A 62 1.58 4.39 -1.42
N ALA A 63 0.29 4.20 -1.64
CA ALA A 63 -0.35 4.61 -2.89
C ALA A 63 -1.57 5.48 -2.63
N HIS A 64 -1.89 6.34 -3.58
CA HIS A 64 -3.09 7.17 -3.55
C HIS A 64 -4.35 6.34 -3.82
N HIS A 65 -4.28 5.42 -4.79
CA HIS A 65 -5.42 4.57 -5.13
C HIS A 65 -5.27 3.19 -4.48
N PRO A 66 -6.39 2.58 -4.04
CA PRO A 66 -6.33 1.28 -3.37
C PRO A 66 -5.98 0.17 -4.36
N VAL A 67 -5.15 -0.77 -3.91
CA VAL A 67 -4.81 -1.96 -4.69
C VAL A 67 -5.97 -2.97 -4.66
N ILE A 68 -6.80 -2.91 -3.63
CA ILE A 68 -8.02 -3.69 -3.53
C ILE A 68 -9.18 -2.70 -3.40
N PHE A 69 -10.00 -2.59 -4.43
CA PHE A 69 -11.16 -1.69 -4.42
C PHE A 69 -12.41 -2.45 -4.02
N ASP A 70 -12.67 -3.59 -4.65
CA ASP A 70 -13.80 -4.45 -4.36
C ASP A 70 -13.34 -5.72 -3.67
N PRO A 71 -14.22 -6.41 -2.90
CA PRO A 71 -13.85 -7.69 -2.31
C PRO A 71 -13.38 -8.67 -3.38
N LEU A 72 -12.29 -9.37 -3.08
CA LEU A 72 -11.70 -10.32 -4.02
C LEU A 72 -12.49 -11.63 -3.97
N LYS A 73 -12.86 -12.14 -5.14
CA LYS A 73 -13.52 -13.43 -5.27
C LYS A 73 -12.55 -14.52 -5.72
N LYS A 74 -11.48 -14.12 -6.37
CA LYS A 74 -10.44 -15.01 -6.87
C LYS A 74 -9.11 -14.31 -6.73
N LEU A 75 -8.05 -15.10 -6.61
CA LEU A 75 -6.71 -14.54 -6.47
C LEU A 75 -5.74 -15.42 -7.25
N GLY A 76 -4.97 -14.83 -8.14
CA GLY A 76 -4.01 -15.54 -8.96
C GLY A 76 -2.78 -14.72 -9.28
N PRO A 77 -1.79 -15.32 -9.97
CA PRO A 77 -0.50 -14.66 -10.22
C PRO A 77 -0.57 -13.37 -11.02
N GLN A 78 -1.67 -13.12 -11.72
CA GLN A 78 -1.87 -11.89 -12.49
C GLN A 78 -2.39 -10.75 -11.63
N ASP A 79 -2.89 -11.05 -10.45
CA ASP A 79 -3.47 -10.05 -9.57
C ASP A 79 -2.39 -9.35 -8.75
N VAL A 80 -2.46 -8.02 -8.71
CA VAL A 80 -1.45 -7.22 -8.00
C VAL A 80 -1.37 -7.60 -6.52
N PRO A 81 -2.49 -7.80 -5.79
CA PRO A 81 -2.38 -8.23 -4.39
C PRO A 81 -1.60 -9.53 -4.21
N PHE A 82 -1.78 -10.49 -5.12
CA PHE A 82 -1.02 -11.73 -5.08
C PHE A 82 0.48 -11.46 -5.28
N GLN A 83 0.82 -10.60 -6.24
CA GLN A 83 2.20 -10.26 -6.53
C GLN A 83 2.87 -9.58 -5.35
N LEU A 84 2.13 -8.71 -4.64
CA LEU A 84 2.63 -8.06 -3.44
C LEU A 84 2.94 -9.06 -2.33
N VAL A 85 2.02 -9.98 -2.07
CA VAL A 85 2.22 -11.00 -1.05
C VAL A 85 3.41 -11.89 -1.40
N ARG A 86 3.51 -12.30 -2.68
CA ARG A 86 4.62 -13.14 -3.12
C ARG A 86 5.95 -12.43 -2.95
N ALA A 87 5.99 -11.12 -3.18
CA ALA A 87 7.21 -10.33 -3.04
C ALA A 87 7.48 -9.90 -1.59
N GLY A 88 6.52 -10.13 -0.68
CA GLY A 88 6.65 -9.72 0.71
C GLY A 88 6.53 -8.21 0.90
N ILE A 89 5.76 -7.55 0.03
CA ILE A 89 5.62 -6.09 0.04
C ILE A 89 4.23 -5.72 0.54
N SER A 90 4.17 -4.91 1.59
CA SER A 90 2.91 -4.41 2.14
C SER A 90 2.42 -3.21 1.34
N ALA A 91 1.10 -3.02 1.28
CA ALA A 91 0.50 -1.92 0.54
C ALA A 91 -0.46 -1.13 1.42
N ILE A 92 -0.23 0.19 1.46
CA ILE A 92 -1.05 1.13 2.21
C ILE A 92 -1.67 2.11 1.23
N CYS A 93 -2.97 2.30 1.31
CA CYS A 93 -3.67 3.30 0.51
C CYS A 93 -3.93 4.54 1.36
N MET A 94 -3.46 5.68 0.87
CA MET A 94 -3.67 6.99 1.50
C MET A 94 -4.31 7.90 0.46
N HIS A 95 -5.64 7.89 0.41
CA HIS A 95 -6.37 8.61 -0.62
C HIS A 95 -6.10 10.13 -0.58
N THR A 96 -5.79 10.65 0.59
CA THR A 96 -5.53 12.08 0.75
C THR A 96 -4.10 12.49 0.43
N LEU A 97 -3.26 11.59 -0.12
CA LEU A 97 -1.89 11.94 -0.50
C LEU A 97 -1.82 13.16 -1.40
N SER A 98 -2.76 13.27 -2.35
CA SER A 98 -2.78 14.42 -3.26
C SER A 98 -3.01 15.75 -2.55
N LEU A 99 -3.63 15.73 -1.38
CA LEU A 99 -3.89 16.95 -0.60
C LEU A 99 -2.66 17.39 0.21
N ILE A 100 -1.70 16.51 0.37
CA ILE A 100 -0.50 16.79 1.17
C ILE A 100 0.60 17.40 0.30
N HIS A 101 0.48 17.32 -1.00
CA HIS A 101 1.46 17.86 -1.95
C HIS A 101 2.88 17.36 -1.71
N ILE A 102 2.98 16.08 -1.50
CA ILE A 102 4.27 15.45 -1.31
C ILE A 102 4.98 15.27 -2.63
#